data_35bace5054794921d2ad475b58afd318
#
_entry.id   35bace5054794921d2ad475b58afd318
#
_cell.length_a   1.000
_cell.length_b   1.000
_cell.length_c   1.000
_cell.angle_alpha   90.00
_cell.angle_beta   90.00
_cell.angle_gamma   90.00
#
_symmetry.space_group_name_H-M   'P 1'
#
loop_
_entity.id
_entity.type
_entity.pdbx_description
1 polymer ?
#
loop_
_entity_poly.entity_id
_entity_poly.type
_entity_poly.pdbx_seq_one_letter_code
_entity_poly.pdbx_strand_id
1 'polypeptide(L)'
;PHLIFFDRPLNKLTYSQLISTADGLPLKQSLRKAERGRRFKALMFVLPLLVFVSISFVLPIFDMLFRSVDNPVVSTYLPETIEKLASWEGPALPKEEVFETLVRELLIAKKNRTVGKVAARLNFETSGMRSAINKTVRKIRKYKGTRYKEALIKFDKRWGERNTWDTIK
;
A
#
# COMPACT_ATOMS: atom_id res chain seq x y z
N PRO A 1 -71.20 49.30 36.05
CA PRO A 1 -69.82 49.49 35.60
C PRO A 1 -69.20 48.19 35.32
N HIS A 2 -69.27 47.83 34.02
CA HIS A 2 -68.64 46.55 33.51
C HIS A 2 -67.25 46.86 32.99
N LEU A 3 -66.25 46.37 33.70
CA LEU A 3 -64.90 46.27 33.19
C LEU A 3 -64.85 45.10 32.24
N ILE A 4 -64.74 45.34 30.95
CA ILE A 4 -64.48 44.38 29.94
C ILE A 4 -62.93 44.17 29.92
N PHE A 5 -62.51 43.10 30.50
CA PHE A 5 -61.13 42.64 30.41
C PHE A 5 -60.87 42.07 29.02
N PHE A 6 -60.24 42.81 28.16
CA PHE A 6 -59.80 42.33 26.83
C PHE A 6 -58.59 41.49 26.97
N ASP A 7 -58.79 40.18 27.14
CA ASP A 7 -57.74 39.20 27.10
C ASP A 7 -57.34 38.96 25.64
N ARG A 8 -56.31 39.70 25.18
CA ARG A 8 -55.64 39.37 23.92
C ARG A 8 -54.60 38.33 24.19
N PRO A 9 -54.68 37.16 23.57
CA PRO A 9 -53.58 36.21 23.63
C PRO A 9 -52.37 36.81 22.93
N LEU A 10 -51.31 37.08 23.69
CA LEU A 10 -50.00 37.49 23.15
C LEU A 10 -49.49 36.38 22.24
N ASN A 11 -49.63 36.67 20.97
CA ASN A 11 -49.33 35.77 19.87
C ASN A 11 -47.86 35.33 19.92
N LYS A 12 -47.67 34.04 20.01
CA LYS A 12 -46.34 33.40 19.97
C LYS A 12 -45.58 33.55 18.64
N LEU A 13 -46.08 34.43 17.76
CA LEU A 13 -45.54 34.64 16.42
C LEU A 13 -44.38 35.64 16.33
N THR A 14 -43.99 36.28 17.43
CA THR A 14 -43.15 37.46 17.33
C THR A 14 -41.64 37.23 17.56
N TYR A 15 -41.24 36.13 18.16
CA TYR A 15 -39.80 35.92 18.44
C TYR A 15 -39.00 35.40 17.24
N SER A 16 -39.63 34.72 16.29
CA SER A 16 -38.88 34.23 15.10
C SER A 16 -38.80 35.29 13.97
N GLN A 17 -39.65 36.29 14.00
CA GLN A 17 -39.67 37.37 12.99
C GLN A 17 -38.80 38.58 13.34
N LEU A 18 -38.44 38.75 14.62
CA LEU A 18 -37.63 39.89 15.06
C LEU A 18 -36.12 39.75 14.78
N ILE A 19 -35.68 38.61 14.22
CA ILE A 19 -34.28 38.37 13.87
C ILE A 19 -34.16 38.13 12.37
N SER A 20 -34.70 39.05 11.57
CA SER A 20 -34.41 39.11 10.13
C SER A 20 -33.48 40.29 9.85
N THR A 21 -32.52 40.08 8.97
CA THR A 21 -31.70 41.15 8.40
C THR A 21 -32.59 42.08 7.54
N ALA A 22 -32.15 43.32 7.27
CA ALA A 22 -32.86 44.31 6.43
C ALA A 22 -33.29 43.74 5.06
N ASP A 23 -32.66 42.65 4.60
CA ASP A 23 -32.95 41.95 3.34
C ASP A 23 -33.95 40.78 3.49
N GLY A 24 -34.66 40.66 4.62
CA GLY A 24 -35.72 39.64 4.83
C GLY A 24 -35.24 38.20 4.99
N LEU A 25 -33.94 37.94 5.03
CA LEU A 25 -33.39 36.61 5.21
C LEU A 25 -33.24 36.24 6.69
N PRO A 26 -33.54 35.00 7.11
CA PRO A 26 -33.38 34.61 8.49
C PRO A 26 -31.90 34.77 8.90
N LEU A 27 -31.64 35.50 9.98
CA LEU A 27 -30.32 35.88 10.49
C LEU A 27 -29.34 34.68 10.55
N LYS A 28 -29.86 33.50 10.83
CA LYS A 28 -29.10 32.26 10.90
C LYS A 28 -28.51 31.84 9.54
N GLN A 29 -29.14 32.21 8.42
CA GLN A 29 -28.63 31.90 7.07
C GLN A 29 -27.58 32.93 6.62
N SER A 30 -27.79 34.20 6.92
CA SER A 30 -26.82 35.26 6.60
C SER A 30 -25.55 35.14 7.42
N LEU A 31 -25.63 34.77 8.69
CA LEU A 31 -24.48 34.46 9.53
C LEU A 31 -23.69 33.27 9.01
N ARG A 32 -24.34 32.16 8.61
CA ARG A 32 -23.67 30.99 8.02
C ARG A 32 -22.98 31.33 6.71
N LYS A 33 -23.55 32.19 5.89
CA LYS A 33 -22.94 32.64 4.63
C LYS A 33 -21.72 33.53 4.89
N ALA A 34 -21.81 34.45 5.84
CA ALA A 34 -20.71 35.31 6.26
C ALA A 34 -19.55 34.49 6.90
N GLU A 35 -19.88 33.53 7.76
CA GLU A 35 -18.89 32.64 8.34
C GLU A 35 -18.19 31.76 7.31
N ARG A 36 -18.91 31.23 6.31
CA ARG A 36 -18.32 30.48 5.22
C ARG A 36 -17.34 31.34 4.42
N GLY A 37 -17.69 32.58 4.12
CA GLY A 37 -16.80 33.52 3.44
C GLY A 37 -15.53 33.82 4.23
N ARG A 38 -15.65 34.01 5.55
CA ARG A 38 -14.48 34.20 6.45
C ARG A 38 -13.59 32.95 6.52
N ARG A 39 -14.19 31.80 6.66
CA ARG A 39 -13.45 30.50 6.69
C ARG A 39 -12.76 30.23 5.36
N PHE A 40 -13.40 30.54 4.24
CA PHE A 40 -12.81 30.39 2.92
C PHE A 40 -11.61 31.34 2.70
N LYS A 41 -11.74 32.59 3.12
CA LYS A 41 -10.62 33.57 3.08
C LYS A 41 -9.44 33.09 3.96
N ALA A 42 -9.72 32.64 5.19
CA ALA A 42 -8.70 32.09 6.07
C ALA A 42 -8.03 30.85 5.44
N LEU A 43 -8.81 29.97 4.81
CA LEU A 43 -8.28 28.81 4.10
C LEU A 43 -7.38 29.22 2.94
N MET A 44 -7.75 30.26 2.17
CA MET A 44 -6.94 30.77 1.06
C MET A 44 -5.57 31.29 1.52
N PHE A 45 -5.46 31.85 2.72
CA PHE A 45 -4.17 32.26 3.27
C PHE A 45 -3.33 31.07 3.74
N VAL A 46 -3.95 30.02 4.26
CA VAL A 46 -3.26 28.82 4.74
C VAL A 46 -2.95 27.85 3.60
N LEU A 47 -3.74 27.88 2.53
CA LEU A 47 -3.65 26.95 1.41
C LEU A 47 -2.25 26.91 0.74
N PRO A 48 -1.56 28.05 0.48
CA PRO A 48 -0.22 28.00 -0.10
C PRO A 48 0.79 27.24 0.78
N LEU A 49 0.72 27.48 2.10
CA LEU A 49 1.55 26.76 3.08
C LEU A 49 1.20 25.28 3.13
N LEU A 50 -0.09 24.96 3.15
CA LEU A 50 -0.56 23.57 3.17
C LEU A 50 -0.17 22.81 1.91
N VAL A 51 -0.28 23.43 0.74
CA VAL A 51 0.18 22.87 -0.54
C VAL A 51 1.68 22.65 -0.51
N PHE A 52 2.45 23.61 -0.05
CA PHE A 52 3.89 23.48 0.07
C PHE A 52 4.29 22.30 0.98
N VAL A 53 3.69 22.21 2.17
CA VAL A 53 3.92 21.09 3.11
C VAL A 53 3.50 19.75 2.48
N SER A 54 2.35 19.73 1.82
CA SER A 54 1.87 18.50 1.16
C SER A 54 2.84 18.02 0.06
N ILE A 55 3.31 18.92 -0.77
CA ILE A 55 4.27 18.59 -1.84
C ILE A 55 5.61 18.16 -1.23
N SER A 56 6.11 18.87 -0.22
CA SER A 56 7.44 18.63 0.32
C SER A 56 7.54 17.40 1.23
N PHE A 57 6.45 17.03 1.91
CA PHE A 57 6.45 15.94 2.88
C PHE A 57 5.53 14.79 2.50
N VAL A 58 4.29 15.07 2.13
CA VAL A 58 3.30 14.03 1.88
C VAL A 58 3.64 13.23 0.62
N LEU A 59 4.03 13.89 -0.48
CA LEU A 59 4.41 13.19 -1.71
C LEU A 59 5.60 12.24 -1.52
N PRO A 60 6.74 12.63 -0.89
CA PRO A 60 7.84 11.70 -0.65
C PRO A 60 7.45 10.53 0.27
N ILE A 61 6.61 10.78 1.27
CA ILE A 61 6.11 9.71 2.15
C ILE A 61 5.26 8.73 1.36
N PHE A 62 4.34 9.22 0.52
CA PHE A 62 3.54 8.35 -0.36
C PHE A 62 4.39 7.57 -1.34
N ASP A 63 5.39 8.20 -1.98
CA ASP A 63 6.32 7.50 -2.88
C ASP A 63 7.07 6.38 -2.16
N MET A 64 7.56 6.62 -0.93
CA MET A 64 8.18 5.60 -0.11
C MET A 64 7.22 4.46 0.26
N LEU A 65 5.96 4.77 0.61
CA LEU A 65 4.95 3.77 0.94
C LEU A 65 4.61 2.91 -0.28
N PHE A 66 4.39 3.52 -1.45
CA PHE A 66 4.13 2.77 -2.68
C PHE A 66 5.31 1.87 -3.06
N ARG A 67 6.53 2.38 -2.98
CA ARG A 67 7.74 1.55 -3.22
C ARG A 67 7.93 0.44 -2.20
N SER A 68 7.43 0.61 -0.98
CA SER A 68 7.49 -0.44 0.06
C SER A 68 6.52 -1.58 -0.21
N VAL A 69 5.37 -1.30 -0.83
CA VAL A 69 4.36 -2.30 -1.19
C VAL A 69 4.72 -2.97 -2.52
N ASP A 70 5.19 -2.16 -3.49
CA ASP A 70 5.62 -2.64 -4.79
C ASP A 70 7.07 -3.10 -4.70
N ASN A 71 7.27 -4.42 -4.69
CA ASN A 71 8.61 -5.00 -4.59
C ASN A 71 9.06 -5.59 -5.93
N PRO A 72 9.52 -4.75 -6.85
CA PRO A 72 9.84 -5.18 -8.20
C PRO A 72 11.10 -6.06 -8.28
N VAL A 73 11.85 -6.22 -7.17
CA VAL A 73 13.13 -6.95 -7.23
C VAL A 73 12.93 -8.41 -7.61
N VAL A 74 11.98 -9.11 -6.96
CA VAL A 74 11.75 -10.53 -7.26
C VAL A 74 11.12 -10.68 -8.63
N SER A 75 10.10 -9.90 -8.96
CA SER A 75 9.44 -9.92 -10.27
C SER A 75 10.36 -9.49 -11.43
N THR A 76 11.32 -8.61 -11.17
CA THR A 76 12.29 -8.19 -12.19
C THR A 76 13.34 -9.26 -12.50
N TYR A 77 13.78 -10.01 -11.49
CA TYR A 77 14.87 -10.97 -11.66
C TYR A 77 14.44 -12.43 -11.72
N LEU A 78 13.20 -12.75 -11.32
CA LEU A 78 12.60 -14.08 -11.34
C LEU A 78 11.19 -14.06 -11.97
N PRO A 79 10.96 -13.37 -13.11
CA PRO A 79 9.64 -13.18 -13.70
C PRO A 79 8.94 -14.50 -14.05
N GLU A 80 9.63 -15.41 -14.71
CA GLU A 80 9.05 -16.69 -15.12
C GLU A 80 8.77 -17.62 -13.93
N THR A 81 9.60 -17.55 -12.89
CA THR A 81 9.38 -18.32 -11.65
C THR A 81 8.09 -17.84 -10.97
N ILE A 82 7.87 -16.52 -10.87
CA ILE A 82 6.67 -15.95 -10.29
C ILE A 82 5.44 -16.31 -11.13
N GLU A 83 5.50 -16.17 -12.43
CA GLU A 83 4.40 -16.52 -13.33
C GLU A 83 3.97 -17.98 -13.14
N LYS A 84 4.91 -18.90 -13.07
CA LYS A 84 4.62 -20.32 -12.80
C LYS A 84 4.11 -20.56 -11.37
N LEU A 85 4.58 -19.79 -10.39
CA LEU A 85 4.07 -19.86 -9.03
C LEU A 85 2.69 -19.24 -8.87
N ALA A 86 2.28 -18.33 -9.75
CA ALA A 86 0.94 -17.74 -9.70
C ALA A 86 -0.17 -18.78 -9.81
N SER A 87 0.06 -19.84 -10.60
CA SER A 87 -0.85 -20.99 -10.74
C SER A 87 -0.66 -22.08 -9.69
N TRP A 88 0.36 -21.93 -8.82
CA TRP A 88 0.61 -22.91 -7.76
C TRP A 88 -0.27 -22.62 -6.54
N GLU A 89 -1.07 -23.60 -6.19
CA GLU A 89 -1.95 -23.60 -5.04
C GLU A 89 -1.89 -24.94 -4.30
N GLY A 90 -2.22 -24.92 -3.03
CA GLY A 90 -2.30 -26.14 -2.23
C GLY A 90 -1.09 -26.40 -1.31
N PRO A 91 -1.11 -27.51 -0.54
CA PRO A 91 -0.11 -27.79 0.49
C PRO A 91 1.19 -28.40 -0.08
N ALA A 92 1.16 -28.89 -1.30
CA ALA A 92 2.31 -29.59 -1.93
C ALA A 92 3.36 -28.59 -2.42
N LEU A 93 4.61 -29.03 -2.47
CA LEU A 93 5.69 -28.25 -3.09
C LEU A 93 5.42 -28.04 -4.60
N PRO A 94 5.94 -26.97 -5.18
CA PRO A 94 5.81 -26.71 -6.61
C PRO A 94 6.30 -27.88 -7.46
N LYS A 95 5.85 -27.91 -8.73
CA LYS A 95 6.29 -28.90 -9.72
C LYS A 95 7.75 -28.69 -10.09
N GLU A 96 8.39 -29.73 -10.65
CA GLU A 96 9.79 -29.73 -11.09
C GLU A 96 10.10 -28.52 -12.01
N GLU A 97 9.17 -28.17 -12.88
CA GLU A 97 9.31 -27.05 -13.83
C GLU A 97 9.59 -25.70 -13.16
N VAL A 98 9.04 -25.47 -11.95
CA VAL A 98 9.27 -24.24 -11.18
C VAL A 98 10.71 -24.21 -10.68
N PHE A 99 11.21 -25.34 -10.20
CA PHE A 99 12.60 -25.47 -9.73
C PHE A 99 13.60 -25.27 -10.88
N GLU A 100 13.31 -25.84 -12.05
CA GLU A 100 14.12 -25.67 -13.26
C GLU A 100 14.17 -24.20 -13.69
N THR A 101 13.00 -23.55 -13.74
CA THR A 101 12.90 -22.14 -14.10
C THR A 101 13.67 -21.26 -13.12
N LEU A 102 13.48 -21.48 -11.82
CA LEU A 102 14.21 -20.76 -10.78
C LEU A 102 15.74 -20.91 -10.95
N VAL A 103 16.21 -22.10 -11.22
CA VAL A 103 17.65 -22.36 -11.45
C VAL A 103 18.15 -21.56 -12.64
N ARG A 104 17.42 -21.58 -13.75
CA ARG A 104 17.78 -20.86 -14.96
C ARG A 104 17.89 -19.34 -14.69
N GLU A 105 16.88 -18.76 -14.05
CA GLU A 105 16.87 -17.34 -13.72
C GLU A 105 17.95 -16.95 -12.71
N LEU A 106 18.22 -17.79 -11.70
CA LEU A 106 19.33 -17.58 -10.77
C LEU A 106 20.70 -17.62 -11.45
N LEU A 107 20.88 -18.46 -12.46
CA LEU A 107 22.12 -18.49 -13.25
C LEU A 107 22.27 -17.24 -14.12
N ILE A 108 21.17 -16.74 -14.71
CA ILE A 108 21.15 -15.46 -15.43
C ILE A 108 21.47 -14.32 -14.46
N ALA A 109 20.80 -14.27 -13.31
CA ALA A 109 21.07 -13.27 -12.28
C ALA A 109 22.52 -13.31 -11.79
N LYS A 110 23.14 -14.51 -11.74
CA LYS A 110 24.56 -14.66 -11.41
C LYS A 110 25.47 -14.09 -12.48
N LYS A 111 25.16 -14.35 -13.75
CA LYS A 111 25.90 -13.80 -14.90
C LYS A 111 25.85 -12.28 -14.89
N ASN A 112 24.67 -11.72 -14.59
CA ASN A 112 24.42 -10.28 -14.53
C ASN A 112 24.85 -9.63 -13.20
N ARG A 113 25.43 -10.37 -12.28
CA ARG A 113 25.84 -9.91 -10.93
C ARG A 113 24.69 -9.38 -10.06
N THR A 114 23.46 -9.77 -10.36
CA THR A 114 22.23 -9.31 -9.65
C THR A 114 21.71 -10.31 -8.62
N VAL A 115 22.27 -11.51 -8.56
CA VAL A 115 21.86 -12.55 -7.59
C VAL A 115 21.88 -12.07 -6.13
N GLY A 116 22.80 -11.14 -5.81
CA GLY A 116 22.89 -10.55 -4.47
C GLY A 116 21.68 -9.73 -4.09
N LYS A 117 21.04 -9.05 -5.06
CA LYS A 117 19.80 -8.29 -4.87
C LYS A 117 18.63 -9.21 -4.56
N VAL A 118 18.47 -10.27 -5.35
CA VAL A 118 17.45 -11.31 -5.13
C VAL A 118 17.65 -11.97 -3.76
N ALA A 119 18.88 -12.37 -3.45
CA ALA A 119 19.23 -13.03 -2.19
C ALA A 119 19.00 -12.12 -0.97
N ALA A 120 19.32 -10.84 -1.07
CA ALA A 120 19.09 -9.87 -0.01
C ALA A 120 17.59 -9.67 0.22
N ARG A 121 16.82 -9.54 -0.86
CA ARG A 121 15.38 -9.31 -0.76
C ARG A 121 14.64 -10.49 -0.14
N LEU A 122 14.88 -11.70 -0.64
CA LEU A 122 14.24 -12.90 -0.07
C LEU A 122 14.70 -13.19 1.36
N ASN A 123 15.93 -12.81 1.72
CA ASN A 123 16.42 -12.93 3.09
C ASN A 123 15.76 -11.94 4.06
N PHE A 124 15.21 -10.84 3.57
CA PHE A 124 14.47 -9.89 4.40
C PHE A 124 13.17 -10.51 4.91
N GLU A 125 12.49 -11.29 4.08
CA GLU A 125 11.23 -11.95 4.46
C GLU A 125 11.45 -13.29 5.14
N THR A 126 12.39 -14.10 4.62
CA THR A 126 12.71 -15.42 5.18
C THR A 126 14.19 -15.51 5.51
N SER A 127 14.50 -15.52 6.80
CA SER A 127 15.88 -15.56 7.29
C SER A 127 16.65 -16.76 6.74
N GLY A 128 17.87 -16.52 6.29
CA GLY A 128 18.77 -17.54 5.75
C GLY A 128 18.61 -17.83 4.26
N MET A 129 17.66 -17.20 3.56
CA MET A 129 17.49 -17.33 2.10
C MET A 129 18.71 -16.84 1.33
N ARG A 130 19.42 -15.84 1.83
CA ARG A 130 20.69 -15.40 1.23
C ARG A 130 21.71 -16.52 1.17
N SER A 131 21.82 -17.32 2.24
CA SER A 131 22.71 -18.47 2.28
C SER A 131 22.26 -19.59 1.34
N ALA A 132 20.95 -19.89 1.34
CA ALA A 132 20.36 -20.91 0.48
C ALA A 132 20.59 -20.60 -1.00
N ILE A 133 20.29 -19.38 -1.46
CA ILE A 133 20.49 -18.94 -2.84
C ILE A 133 21.97 -19.00 -3.22
N ASN A 134 22.87 -18.47 -2.40
CA ASN A 134 24.29 -18.48 -2.70
C ASN A 134 24.87 -19.92 -2.77
N LYS A 135 24.42 -20.81 -1.89
CA LYS A 135 24.79 -22.26 -1.95
C LYS A 135 24.26 -22.89 -3.23
N THR A 136 23.01 -22.65 -3.57
CA THR A 136 22.37 -23.17 -4.78
C THR A 136 23.12 -22.71 -6.01
N VAL A 137 23.34 -21.44 -6.21
CA VAL A 137 24.05 -20.90 -7.38
C VAL A 137 25.48 -21.44 -7.50
N ARG A 138 26.15 -21.69 -6.39
CA ARG A 138 27.50 -22.27 -6.39
C ARG A 138 27.50 -23.75 -6.76
N LYS A 139 26.57 -24.54 -6.22
CA LYS A 139 26.52 -26.00 -6.41
C LYS A 139 25.88 -26.36 -7.75
N ILE A 140 24.88 -25.64 -8.21
CA ILE A 140 24.15 -25.94 -9.44
C ILE A 140 25.04 -25.87 -10.69
N ARG A 141 26.06 -25.02 -10.69
CA ARG A 141 27.04 -24.93 -11.78
C ARG A 141 27.78 -26.25 -12.04
N LYS A 142 27.90 -27.08 -11.03
CA LYS A 142 28.58 -28.40 -11.09
C LYS A 142 27.59 -29.56 -11.26
N TYR A 143 26.30 -29.25 -11.16
CA TYR A 143 25.25 -30.26 -11.24
C TYR A 143 24.94 -30.59 -12.70
N LYS A 144 24.99 -31.89 -13.05
CA LYS A 144 24.73 -32.40 -14.38
C LYS A 144 23.41 -33.21 -14.49
N GLY A 145 22.63 -33.26 -13.40
CA GLY A 145 21.36 -33.98 -13.39
C GLY A 145 20.20 -33.14 -13.92
N THR A 146 19.06 -33.79 -14.10
CA THR A 146 17.82 -33.20 -14.60
C THR A 146 16.78 -32.95 -13.51
N ARG A 147 16.96 -33.51 -12.30
CA ARG A 147 16.03 -33.38 -11.18
C ARG A 147 16.44 -32.23 -10.25
N TYR A 148 15.99 -31.03 -10.60
CA TYR A 148 16.34 -29.80 -9.86
C TYR A 148 15.69 -29.73 -8.49
N LYS A 149 14.47 -30.24 -8.32
CA LYS A 149 13.75 -30.26 -7.04
C LYS A 149 14.54 -31.00 -5.97
N GLU A 150 14.91 -32.24 -6.24
CA GLU A 150 15.71 -33.05 -5.32
C GLU A 150 17.09 -32.43 -5.05
N ALA A 151 17.72 -31.91 -6.10
CA ALA A 151 19.02 -31.27 -6.01
C ALA A 151 18.99 -30.01 -5.12
N LEU A 152 18.02 -29.14 -5.29
CA LEU A 152 17.90 -27.92 -4.50
C LEU A 152 17.63 -28.23 -3.03
N ILE A 153 16.74 -29.17 -2.74
CA ILE A 153 16.42 -29.60 -1.37
C ILE A 153 17.70 -30.20 -0.72
N LYS A 154 18.49 -30.96 -1.47
CA LYS A 154 19.78 -31.49 -1.00
C LYS A 154 20.83 -30.39 -0.79
N PHE A 155 20.77 -29.30 -1.55
CA PHE A 155 21.71 -28.19 -1.37
C PHE A 155 21.37 -27.37 -0.12
N ASP A 156 20.07 -27.10 0.11
CA ASP A 156 19.58 -26.44 1.32
C ASP A 156 18.13 -26.88 1.59
N LYS A 157 17.86 -27.34 2.81
CA LYS A 157 16.54 -27.85 3.23
C LYS A 157 15.39 -26.85 3.05
N ARG A 158 15.68 -25.56 3.05
CA ARG A 158 14.67 -24.50 2.87
C ARG A 158 13.91 -24.61 1.55
N TRP A 159 14.53 -25.15 0.51
CA TRP A 159 13.85 -25.41 -0.77
C TRP A 159 12.75 -26.47 -0.67
N GLY A 160 12.75 -27.28 0.40
CA GLY A 160 11.68 -28.21 0.75
C GLY A 160 10.61 -27.60 1.66
N GLU A 161 10.75 -26.37 2.08
CA GLU A 161 9.81 -25.68 2.94
C GLU A 161 8.81 -24.86 2.10
N ARG A 162 7.52 -25.01 2.36
CA ARG A 162 6.47 -24.26 1.66
C ARG A 162 6.64 -22.74 1.80
N ASN A 163 6.96 -22.31 3.01
CA ASN A 163 7.12 -20.88 3.33
C ASN A 163 8.14 -20.18 2.40
N THR A 164 9.16 -20.89 1.94
CA THR A 164 10.13 -20.38 0.98
C THR A 164 9.47 -20.01 -0.37
N TRP A 165 8.53 -20.82 -0.82
CA TRP A 165 7.84 -20.62 -2.10
C TRP A 165 6.73 -19.57 -1.99
N ASP A 166 6.05 -19.50 -0.85
CA ASP A 166 5.10 -18.44 -0.54
C ASP A 166 5.81 -17.05 -0.49
N THR A 167 7.07 -17.01 -0.05
CA THR A 167 7.89 -15.79 -0.05
C THR A 167 8.33 -15.37 -1.46
N ILE A 168 8.50 -16.30 -2.38
CA ILE A 168 8.90 -16.02 -3.77
C ILE A 168 7.69 -15.63 -4.62
N LYS A 169 6.50 -16.18 -4.30
CA LYS A 169 5.23 -15.88 -4.96
C LYS A 169 4.78 -14.44 -4.70
#